data_c1729df64aa28b6d7ca02dbac666702f
#
_entry.id   c1729df64aa28b6d7ca02dbac666702f
#
_cell.length_a   1.000
_cell.length_b   1.000
_cell.length_c   1.000
_cell.angle_alpha   90.00
_cell.angle_beta   90.00
_cell.angle_gamma   90.00
#
_symmetry.space_group_name_H-M   'P 1'
#
loop_
_entity.id
_entity.type
_entity.pdbx_description
1 polymer ?
#
loop_
_entity_poly.entity_id
_entity_poly.type
_entity_poly.pdbx_seq_one_letter_code
_entity_poly.pdbx_strand_id
1 'polypeptide(L)'
;MNDKFLEWLNKMYGNYGAVKATRGFIHEYLGMTFDYSEKGIVKVDMIDYMKAMIEDFPIKLGPKDVAATAAPEDLFAAGNGAKLYKHQAEGYHMFVAKALFACKRARPDIHTATTTLCTRVKAPNTDDWRKLLRMLKFINRTVKDKLILSADDLHVLKWHVDSSFAVHPDRLS
;
A
#
# COMPACT_ATOMS: atom_id res chain seq x y z
N MET A 1 -22.03 -3.30 25.74
CA MET A 1 -22.61 -3.82 24.48
C MET A 1 -21.67 -4.84 23.80
N ASN A 2 -20.38 -4.54 23.68
CA ASN A 2 -19.43 -5.42 22.98
C ASN A 2 -19.18 -6.77 23.66
N ASP A 3 -19.25 -6.84 25.00
CA ASP A 3 -18.94 -8.09 25.72
C ASP A 3 -20.03 -9.15 25.49
N LYS A 4 -21.31 -8.77 25.49
CA LYS A 4 -22.41 -9.67 25.13
C LYS A 4 -22.30 -10.19 23.69
N PHE A 5 -21.82 -9.36 22.76
CA PHE A 5 -21.59 -9.76 21.39
C PHE A 5 -20.41 -10.75 21.29
N LEU A 6 -19.34 -10.53 22.05
CA LEU A 6 -18.19 -11.45 22.11
C LEU A 6 -18.59 -12.80 22.75
N GLU A 7 -19.38 -12.80 23.80
CA GLU A 7 -19.94 -14.00 24.41
C GLU A 7 -20.80 -14.79 23.41
N TRP A 8 -21.68 -14.08 22.69
CA TRP A 8 -22.49 -14.71 21.65
C TRP A 8 -21.63 -15.30 20.52
N LEU A 9 -20.62 -14.57 20.02
CA LEU A 9 -19.69 -15.08 19.00
C LEU A 9 -18.96 -16.34 19.49
N ASN A 10 -18.43 -16.33 20.71
CA ASN A 10 -17.74 -17.49 21.27
C ASN A 10 -18.68 -18.68 21.48
N LYS A 11 -19.95 -18.43 21.85
CA LYS A 11 -20.96 -19.50 21.95
C LYS A 11 -21.25 -20.14 20.59
N MET A 12 -21.32 -19.33 19.52
CA MET A 12 -21.66 -19.83 18.17
C MET A 12 -20.47 -20.46 17.45
N TYR A 13 -19.27 -19.89 17.60
CA TYR A 13 -18.11 -20.22 16.77
C TYR A 13 -16.87 -20.63 17.58
N GLY A 14 -16.92 -20.60 18.90
CA GLY A 14 -15.77 -20.90 19.78
C GLY A 14 -15.16 -22.28 19.57
N ASN A 15 -15.95 -23.25 19.09
CA ASN A 15 -15.45 -24.59 18.73
C ASN A 15 -14.50 -24.58 17.53
N TYR A 16 -14.57 -23.56 16.67
CA TYR A 16 -13.67 -23.39 15.51
C TYR A 16 -12.45 -22.53 15.83
N GLY A 17 -12.51 -21.75 16.90
CA GLY A 17 -11.46 -20.89 17.41
C GLY A 17 -12.02 -19.81 18.32
N ALA A 18 -11.34 -19.55 19.44
CA ALA A 18 -11.76 -18.51 20.38
C ALA A 18 -11.59 -17.13 19.76
N VAL A 19 -12.63 -16.28 19.88
CA VAL A 19 -12.54 -14.87 19.47
C VAL A 19 -11.65 -14.11 20.45
N LYS A 20 -10.56 -13.55 19.96
CA LYS A 20 -9.66 -12.70 20.74
C LYS A 20 -10.12 -11.25 20.60
N ALA A 21 -10.38 -10.59 21.73
CA ALA A 21 -10.68 -9.17 21.78
C ALA A 21 -9.47 -8.40 22.32
N THR A 22 -9.08 -7.36 21.61
CA THR A 22 -8.08 -6.38 22.07
C THR A 22 -8.80 -5.10 22.56
N ARG A 23 -8.25 -4.47 23.60
CA ARG A 23 -8.78 -3.21 24.18
C ARG A 23 -7.65 -2.18 24.17
N GLY A 24 -8.01 -0.89 24.14
CA GLY A 24 -7.06 0.21 24.14
C GLY A 24 -7.20 1.10 22.91
N PHE A 25 -6.20 1.94 22.70
CA PHE A 25 -6.18 2.91 21.60
C PHE A 25 -5.38 2.46 20.40
N ILE A 26 -4.53 1.45 20.55
CA ILE A 26 -3.68 0.94 19.47
C ILE A 26 -4.08 -0.49 19.16
N HIS A 27 -4.35 -0.76 17.88
CA HIS A 27 -4.77 -2.07 17.39
C HIS A 27 -3.98 -2.46 16.15
N GLU A 28 -3.66 -3.74 16.03
CA GLU A 28 -3.03 -4.31 14.84
C GLU A 28 -4.01 -5.17 14.07
N TYR A 29 -4.10 -4.95 12.76
CA TYR A 29 -4.94 -5.75 11.88
C TYR A 29 -4.38 -5.79 10.46
N LEU A 30 -4.15 -6.99 9.94
CA LEU A 30 -3.65 -7.24 8.58
C LEU A 30 -2.38 -6.43 8.23
N GLY A 31 -1.43 -6.34 9.17
CA GLY A 31 -0.18 -5.62 8.99
C GLY A 31 -0.31 -4.09 9.05
N MET A 32 -1.48 -3.58 9.44
CA MET A 32 -1.72 -2.17 9.75
C MET A 32 -1.73 -1.97 11.26
N THR A 33 -1.18 -0.84 11.70
CA THR A 33 -1.35 -0.33 13.06
C THR A 33 -2.36 0.81 13.02
N PHE A 34 -3.43 0.70 13.81
CA PHE A 34 -4.46 1.73 13.99
C PHE A 34 -4.25 2.39 15.34
N ASP A 35 -4.03 3.70 15.34
CA ASP A 35 -3.84 4.50 16.55
C ASP A 35 -5.01 5.48 16.70
N TYR A 36 -5.82 5.27 17.73
CA TYR A 36 -6.99 6.07 18.13
C TYR A 36 -6.69 6.96 19.35
N SER A 37 -5.43 7.18 19.71
CA SER A 37 -5.04 7.93 20.91
C SER A 37 -5.48 9.39 20.87
N GLU A 38 -5.69 9.95 19.68
CA GLU A 38 -6.13 11.32 19.47
C GLU A 38 -7.60 11.38 19.13
N LYS A 39 -8.37 12.17 19.90
CA LYS A 39 -9.84 12.25 19.71
C LYS A 39 -10.20 12.78 18.32
N GLY A 40 -11.04 12.03 17.60
CA GLY A 40 -11.51 12.41 16.26
C GLY A 40 -10.51 12.14 15.14
N ILE A 41 -9.36 11.54 15.45
CA ILE A 41 -8.32 11.20 14.48
C ILE A 41 -7.97 9.72 14.59
N VAL A 42 -7.82 9.08 13.45
CA VAL A 42 -7.26 7.73 13.36
C VAL A 42 -5.99 7.81 12.53
N LYS A 43 -4.86 7.38 13.09
CA LYS A 43 -3.60 7.25 12.37
C LYS A 43 -3.41 5.79 11.99
N VAL A 44 -3.20 5.54 10.71
CA VAL A 44 -2.97 4.18 10.18
C VAL A 44 -1.59 4.12 9.58
N ASP A 45 -0.80 3.15 9.98
CA ASP A 45 0.51 2.91 9.37
C ASP A 45 0.75 1.43 9.05
N MET A 46 1.78 1.20 8.22
CA MET A 46 2.30 -0.10 7.84
C MET A 46 3.84 -0.07 7.87
N ILE A 47 4.41 0.61 8.86
CA ILE A 47 5.87 0.89 8.94
C ILE A 47 6.67 -0.40 8.84
N ASP A 48 6.34 -1.42 9.62
CA ASP A 48 7.10 -2.67 9.64
C ASP A 48 6.95 -3.46 8.33
N TYR A 49 5.77 -3.44 7.73
CA TYR A 49 5.55 -4.02 6.40
C TYR A 49 6.41 -3.32 5.33
N MET A 50 6.48 -1.98 5.36
CA MET A 50 7.28 -1.20 4.42
C MET A 50 8.77 -1.46 4.60
N LYS A 51 9.26 -1.53 5.85
CA LYS A 51 10.66 -1.88 6.15
C LYS A 51 11.00 -3.27 5.61
N ALA A 52 10.19 -4.27 5.93
CA ALA A 52 10.39 -5.63 5.44
C ALA A 52 10.39 -5.70 3.90
N MET A 53 9.51 -4.96 3.23
CA MET A 53 9.48 -4.88 1.77
C MET A 53 10.78 -4.28 1.20
N ILE A 54 11.35 -3.24 1.83
CA ILE A 54 12.61 -2.64 1.41
C ILE A 54 13.78 -3.60 1.67
N GLU A 55 13.80 -4.26 2.82
CA GLU A 55 14.83 -5.23 3.20
C GLU A 55 14.87 -6.45 2.29
N ASP A 56 13.71 -6.93 1.86
CA ASP A 56 13.57 -8.06 0.92
C ASP A 56 14.00 -7.71 -0.52
N PHE A 57 14.08 -6.42 -0.86
CA PHE A 57 14.40 -6.01 -2.22
C PHE A 57 15.84 -6.40 -2.59
N PRO A 58 16.09 -6.96 -3.79
CA PRO A 58 17.42 -7.47 -4.15
C PRO A 58 18.49 -6.37 -4.23
N ILE A 59 18.11 -5.12 -4.46
CA ILE A 59 19.01 -3.98 -4.41
C ILE A 59 18.90 -3.34 -3.02
N LYS A 60 19.97 -3.38 -2.24
CA LYS A 60 19.98 -2.77 -0.91
C LYS A 60 19.94 -1.26 -1.01
N LEU A 61 18.91 -0.68 -0.40
CA LEU A 61 18.72 0.77 -0.34
C LEU A 61 19.34 1.32 0.95
N GLY A 62 20.27 2.22 0.79
CA GLY A 62 20.86 2.97 1.92
C GLY A 62 20.05 4.23 2.26
N PRO A 63 20.43 4.95 3.33
CA PRO A 63 19.74 6.18 3.75
C PRO A 63 19.74 7.30 2.70
N LYS A 64 20.67 7.28 1.75
CA LYS A 64 20.77 8.25 0.64
C LYS A 64 20.02 7.82 -0.61
N ASP A 65 19.55 6.56 -0.67
CA ASP A 65 18.76 6.04 -1.79
C ASP A 65 17.31 6.45 -1.65
N VAL A 66 17.03 7.70 -1.96
CA VAL A 66 15.73 8.32 -1.79
C VAL A 66 15.23 8.97 -3.08
N ALA A 67 13.91 9.10 -3.22
CA ALA A 67 13.27 9.82 -4.29
C ALA A 67 12.25 10.83 -3.72
N ALA A 68 12.06 11.96 -4.40
CA ALA A 68 11.11 12.99 -3.97
C ALA A 68 9.66 12.57 -4.22
N THR A 69 9.42 11.77 -5.28
CA THR A 69 8.09 11.30 -5.71
C THR A 69 8.12 9.82 -6.03
N ALA A 70 7.01 9.13 -5.80
CA ALA A 70 6.85 7.71 -6.15
C ALA A 70 6.85 7.50 -7.68
N ALA A 71 6.25 8.43 -8.41
CA ALA A 71 6.14 8.41 -9.86
C ALA A 71 7.27 9.23 -10.50
N PRO A 72 8.00 8.70 -11.51
CA PRO A 72 8.81 9.52 -12.40
C PRO A 72 7.93 10.29 -13.40
N GLU A 73 8.47 11.31 -14.05
CA GLU A 73 7.76 12.11 -15.06
C GLU A 73 7.27 11.26 -16.24
N ASP A 74 8.04 10.23 -16.58
CA ASP A 74 7.75 9.28 -17.66
C ASP A 74 6.98 8.03 -17.19
N LEU A 75 6.25 8.11 -16.07
CA LEU A 75 5.54 6.95 -15.48
C LEU A 75 4.68 6.23 -16.53
N PHE A 76 3.92 6.99 -17.31
CA PHE A 76 2.96 6.47 -18.29
C PHE A 76 3.56 6.22 -19.67
N ALA A 77 4.81 6.61 -19.90
CA ALA A 77 5.47 6.35 -21.17
C ALA A 77 5.74 4.83 -21.33
N ALA A 78 5.44 4.33 -22.54
CA ALA A 78 5.83 2.97 -22.92
C ALA A 78 7.37 2.92 -23.03
N GLY A 79 8.01 2.24 -22.09
CA GLY A 79 9.47 2.07 -22.13
C GLY A 79 9.89 1.06 -23.21
N ASN A 80 10.99 1.37 -23.90
CA ASN A 80 11.62 0.48 -24.90
C ASN A 80 12.75 -0.36 -24.28
N GLY A 81 12.71 -0.61 -22.97
CA GLY A 81 13.70 -1.40 -22.26
C GLY A 81 13.73 -2.87 -22.68
N ALA A 82 14.87 -3.52 -22.49
CA ALA A 82 14.98 -4.97 -22.70
C ALA A 82 14.06 -5.74 -21.75
N LYS A 83 13.48 -6.83 -22.23
CA LYS A 83 12.62 -7.71 -21.40
C LYS A 83 13.42 -8.23 -20.20
N LEU A 84 12.80 -8.26 -19.03
CA LEU A 84 13.43 -8.81 -17.84
C LEU A 84 13.61 -10.33 -17.96
N TYR A 85 14.68 -10.85 -17.38
CA TYR A 85 14.83 -12.29 -17.20
C TYR A 85 13.75 -12.84 -16.28
N LYS A 86 13.44 -14.13 -16.39
CA LYS A 86 12.32 -14.77 -15.66
C LYS A 86 12.35 -14.47 -14.15
N HIS A 87 13.49 -14.67 -13.50
CA HIS A 87 13.64 -14.42 -12.06
C HIS A 87 13.43 -12.94 -11.67
N GLN A 88 13.84 -12.01 -12.55
CA GLN A 88 13.62 -10.58 -12.33
C GLN A 88 12.13 -10.20 -12.52
N ALA A 89 11.47 -10.81 -13.51
CA ALA A 89 10.04 -10.60 -13.75
C ALA A 89 9.19 -11.13 -12.59
N GLU A 90 9.56 -12.28 -12.02
CA GLU A 90 8.93 -12.83 -10.81
C GLU A 90 9.13 -11.90 -9.60
N GLY A 91 10.35 -11.38 -9.40
CA GLY A 91 10.64 -10.38 -8.39
C GLY A 91 9.84 -9.09 -8.60
N TYR A 92 9.78 -8.59 -9.83
CA TYR A 92 8.96 -7.42 -10.17
C TYR A 92 7.50 -7.62 -9.78
N HIS A 93 6.89 -8.75 -10.17
CA HIS A 93 5.50 -9.09 -9.83
C HIS A 93 5.30 -9.11 -8.30
N MET A 94 6.20 -9.77 -7.57
CA MET A 94 6.12 -9.86 -6.11
C MET A 94 6.13 -8.47 -5.45
N PHE A 95 7.05 -7.59 -5.83
CA PHE A 95 7.16 -6.25 -5.23
C PHE A 95 6.01 -5.32 -5.63
N VAL A 96 5.52 -5.41 -6.85
CA VAL A 96 4.32 -4.67 -7.30
C VAL A 96 3.09 -5.15 -6.52
N ALA A 97 2.94 -6.46 -6.28
CA ALA A 97 1.85 -7.00 -5.45
C ALA A 97 1.95 -6.55 -3.98
N LYS A 98 3.16 -6.55 -3.39
CA LYS A 98 3.40 -6.00 -2.04
C LYS A 98 3.03 -4.51 -1.97
N ALA A 99 3.41 -3.72 -2.96
CA ALA A 99 3.05 -2.31 -3.05
C ALA A 99 1.54 -2.09 -3.22
N LEU A 100 0.87 -2.92 -4.03
CA LEU A 100 -0.59 -2.88 -4.21
C LEU A 100 -1.32 -3.17 -2.89
N PHE A 101 -0.82 -4.13 -2.11
CA PHE A 101 -1.37 -4.42 -0.78
C PHE A 101 -1.29 -3.19 0.15
N ALA A 102 -0.15 -2.49 0.14
CA ALA A 102 0.07 -1.33 0.99
C ALA A 102 -0.70 -0.09 0.54
N CYS A 103 -0.74 0.21 -0.76
CA CYS A 103 -1.41 1.41 -1.26
C CYS A 103 -2.92 1.38 -1.06
N LYS A 104 -3.53 0.19 -1.06
CA LYS A 104 -4.95 0.00 -0.77
C LYS A 104 -5.31 0.13 0.72
N ARG A 105 -4.32 0.30 1.61
CA ARG A 105 -4.51 0.32 3.07
C ARG A 105 -4.03 1.63 3.70
N ALA A 106 -2.73 1.82 3.80
CA ALA A 106 -2.15 2.94 4.54
C ALA A 106 -1.29 3.87 3.68
N ARG A 107 -1.04 3.53 2.40
CA ARG A 107 -0.12 4.27 1.52
C ARG A 107 -0.77 4.69 0.20
N PRO A 108 -1.86 5.49 0.23
CA PRO A 108 -2.50 5.98 -0.99
C PRO A 108 -1.58 6.86 -1.86
N ASP A 109 -0.53 7.43 -1.28
CA ASP A 109 0.49 8.24 -1.93
C ASP A 109 1.28 7.51 -3.03
N ILE A 110 1.38 6.17 -2.95
CA ILE A 110 2.02 5.35 -4.00
C ILE A 110 1.01 4.73 -4.98
N HIS A 111 -0.28 5.04 -4.86
CA HIS A 111 -1.34 4.33 -5.61
C HIS A 111 -1.16 4.45 -7.12
N THR A 112 -0.99 5.66 -7.65
CA THR A 112 -0.84 5.90 -9.10
C THR A 112 0.36 5.16 -9.68
N ALA A 113 1.53 5.24 -9.02
CA ALA A 113 2.72 4.50 -9.46
C ALA A 113 2.47 2.99 -9.44
N THR A 114 1.89 2.47 -8.36
CA THR A 114 1.61 1.04 -8.19
C THR A 114 0.64 0.51 -9.24
N THR A 115 -0.49 1.19 -9.48
CA THR A 115 -1.49 0.74 -10.46
C THR A 115 -0.94 0.73 -11.88
N THR A 116 -0.13 1.72 -12.24
CA THR A 116 0.57 1.73 -13.53
C THR A 116 1.51 0.54 -13.66
N LEU A 117 2.33 0.27 -12.62
CA LEU A 117 3.24 -0.87 -12.64
C LEU A 117 2.50 -2.22 -12.68
N CYS A 118 1.30 -2.31 -12.08
CA CYS A 118 0.46 -3.51 -12.16
C CYS A 118 0.07 -3.86 -13.60
N THR A 119 -0.13 -2.88 -14.49
CA THR A 119 -0.47 -3.15 -15.89
C THR A 119 0.67 -3.82 -16.66
N ARG A 120 1.90 -3.74 -16.15
CA ARG A 120 3.12 -4.23 -16.77
C ARG A 120 3.56 -5.63 -16.33
N VAL A 121 2.91 -6.24 -15.33
CA VAL A 121 3.35 -7.50 -14.70
C VAL A 121 3.43 -8.70 -15.64
N LYS A 122 2.68 -8.71 -16.74
CA LYS A 122 2.72 -9.82 -17.73
C LYS A 122 4.00 -9.87 -18.53
N ALA A 123 4.62 -8.73 -18.83
CA ALA A 123 5.81 -8.63 -19.64
C ALA A 123 6.66 -7.39 -19.25
N PRO A 124 7.17 -7.35 -18.01
CA PRO A 124 7.94 -6.20 -17.55
C PRO A 124 9.29 -6.12 -18.25
N ASN A 125 9.78 -4.90 -18.41
CA ASN A 125 11.07 -4.59 -19.00
C ASN A 125 11.99 -3.82 -18.04
N THR A 126 13.21 -3.51 -18.45
CA THR A 126 14.18 -2.81 -17.61
C THR A 126 13.74 -1.40 -17.23
N ASP A 127 12.90 -0.76 -18.03
CA ASP A 127 12.34 0.55 -17.69
C ASP A 127 11.27 0.44 -16.58
N ASP A 128 10.41 -0.57 -16.65
CA ASP A 128 9.44 -0.87 -15.59
C ASP A 128 10.16 -1.19 -14.25
N TRP A 129 11.31 -1.89 -14.31
CA TRP A 129 12.15 -2.13 -13.14
C TRP A 129 12.73 -0.83 -12.55
N ARG A 130 13.18 0.08 -13.40
CA ARG A 130 13.66 1.41 -12.98
C ARG A 130 12.55 2.22 -12.28
N LYS A 131 11.33 2.17 -12.81
CA LYS A 131 10.16 2.84 -12.23
C LYS A 131 9.79 2.23 -10.87
N LEU A 132 9.82 0.89 -10.75
CA LEU A 132 9.64 0.20 -9.48
C LEU A 132 10.70 0.60 -8.45
N LEU A 133 11.97 0.61 -8.84
CA LEU A 133 13.08 1.03 -7.97
C LEU A 133 12.89 2.47 -7.47
N ARG A 134 12.44 3.39 -8.34
CA ARG A 134 12.13 4.77 -7.92
C ARG A 134 11.04 4.82 -6.87
N MET A 135 9.96 4.06 -7.05
CA MET A 135 8.88 3.98 -6.06
C MET A 135 9.40 3.44 -4.71
N LEU A 136 10.26 2.42 -4.72
CA LEU A 136 10.88 1.89 -3.51
C LEU A 136 11.80 2.90 -2.83
N LYS A 137 12.56 3.71 -3.58
CA LYS A 137 13.35 4.83 -3.04
C LYS A 137 12.47 5.91 -2.40
N PHE A 138 11.29 6.18 -2.95
CA PHE A 138 10.32 7.06 -2.33
C PHE A 138 9.78 6.46 -1.02
N ILE A 139 9.42 5.19 -1.01
CA ILE A 139 8.99 4.48 0.20
C ILE A 139 10.09 4.49 1.27
N ASN A 140 11.36 4.28 0.89
CA ASN A 140 12.50 4.35 1.80
C ASN A 140 12.60 5.70 2.52
N ARG A 141 12.35 6.80 1.79
CA ARG A 141 12.30 8.16 2.36
C ARG A 141 11.12 8.35 3.31
N THR A 142 9.97 7.80 2.97
CA THR A 142 8.66 8.06 3.59
C THR A 142 8.16 6.87 4.41
N VAL A 143 9.05 5.99 4.84
CA VAL A 143 8.69 4.74 5.54
C VAL A 143 7.89 4.96 6.82
N LYS A 144 8.07 6.12 7.47
CA LYS A 144 7.39 6.50 8.72
C LYS A 144 6.09 7.27 8.51
N ASP A 145 5.73 7.57 7.27
CA ASP A 145 4.52 8.32 6.98
C ASP A 145 3.27 7.48 7.31
N LYS A 146 2.29 8.15 7.88
CA LYS A 146 1.03 7.57 8.32
C LYS A 146 -0.12 8.15 7.52
N LEU A 147 -1.12 7.34 7.24
CA LEU A 147 -2.41 7.82 6.77
C LEU A 147 -3.17 8.39 7.97
N ILE A 148 -3.57 9.65 7.87
CA ILE A 148 -4.33 10.34 8.91
C ILE A 148 -5.78 10.48 8.41
N LEU A 149 -6.71 9.89 9.13
CA LEU A 149 -8.13 9.99 8.89
C LEU A 149 -8.77 10.84 9.99
N SER A 150 -9.45 11.91 9.61
CA SER A 150 -10.17 12.77 10.53
C SER A 150 -11.54 13.15 9.94
N ALA A 151 -12.51 13.35 10.80
CA ALA A 151 -13.81 13.90 10.42
C ALA A 151 -13.87 15.39 10.78
N ASP A 152 -14.23 16.24 9.82
CA ASP A 152 -14.46 17.67 10.09
C ASP A 152 -15.74 17.85 10.92
N ASP A 153 -16.78 17.09 10.56
CA ASP A 153 -18.08 17.05 11.23
C ASP A 153 -18.66 15.64 11.09
N LEU A 154 -19.09 15.05 12.21
CA LEU A 154 -19.69 13.71 12.23
C LEU A 154 -21.09 13.65 11.61
N HIS A 155 -21.72 14.80 11.36
CA HIS A 155 -23.06 14.90 10.76
C HIS A 155 -23.02 15.22 9.26
N VAL A 156 -21.82 15.44 8.67
CA VAL A 156 -21.65 15.79 7.26
C VAL A 156 -20.95 14.67 6.51
N LEU A 157 -21.64 14.12 5.52
CA LEU A 157 -21.06 13.17 4.57
C LEU A 157 -20.64 13.93 3.30
N LYS A 158 -19.33 13.98 3.05
CA LYS A 158 -18.76 14.61 1.84
C LYS A 158 -18.46 13.55 0.81
N TRP A 159 -18.96 13.74 -0.41
CA TRP A 159 -18.69 12.86 -1.55
C TRP A 159 -17.79 13.60 -2.54
N HIS A 160 -16.72 12.93 -2.96
CA HIS A 160 -15.86 13.35 -4.06
C HIS A 160 -16.02 12.34 -5.18
N VAL A 161 -16.48 12.80 -6.35
CA VAL A 161 -16.70 11.94 -7.51
C VAL A 161 -15.81 12.43 -8.65
N ASP A 162 -15.08 11.52 -9.23
CA ASP A 162 -14.23 11.75 -10.39
C ASP A 162 -14.39 10.60 -11.39
N SER A 163 -14.16 10.86 -12.66
CA SER A 163 -14.22 9.87 -13.72
C SER A 163 -13.08 10.06 -14.71
N SER A 164 -12.57 8.96 -15.24
CA SER A 164 -11.59 8.96 -16.32
C SER A 164 -11.98 7.93 -17.38
N PHE A 165 -11.64 8.22 -18.65
CA PHE A 165 -11.86 7.29 -19.75
C PHE A 165 -10.65 7.31 -20.68
N ALA A 166 -10.09 6.12 -20.95
CA ALA A 166 -9.04 5.90 -21.94
C ALA A 166 -7.86 6.88 -21.88
N VAL A 167 -7.43 7.28 -20.67
CA VAL A 167 -6.34 8.24 -20.44
C VAL A 167 -4.96 7.69 -20.77
N HIS A 168 -4.80 6.38 -20.89
CA HIS A 168 -3.57 5.72 -21.29
C HIS A 168 -3.47 5.53 -22.80
N PRO A 169 -2.25 5.53 -23.39
CA PRO A 169 -2.04 5.27 -24.82
C PRO A 169 -2.61 3.93 -25.29
N ASP A 170 -2.64 2.92 -24.41
CA ASP A 170 -3.24 1.59 -24.65
C ASP A 170 -4.75 1.52 -24.33
N ARG A 171 -5.37 2.67 -24.01
CA ARG A 171 -6.78 2.80 -23.64
C ARG A 171 -7.23 1.93 -22.47
N LEU A 172 -6.30 1.51 -21.63
CA LEU A 172 -6.61 0.88 -20.34
C LEU A 172 -6.91 1.99 -19.32
N SER A 173 -8.07 1.93 -18.71
CA SER A 173 -8.52 2.86 -17.66
C SER A 173 -8.62 2.16 -16.30
#